data_70412c997583b868e0f6895e988ca96b
#
_entry.id   70412c997583b868e0f6895e988ca96b
#
_cell.length_a   1.000
_cell.length_b   1.000
_cell.length_c   1.000
_cell.angle_alpha   90.00
_cell.angle_beta   90.00
_cell.angle_gamma   90.00
#
_symmetry.space_group_name_H-M   'P 1'
#
loop_
_entity.id
_entity.type
_entity.pdbx_description
1 polymer ?
#
loop_
_entity_poly.entity_id
_entity_poly.type
_entity_poly.pdbx_seq_one_letter_code
_entity_poly.pdbx_strand_id
1 'polypeptide(L)'
;MSRTSMEMWELVARESIRDLVARYNASGDAGRLGPMMTLFVEDAVVEFVGHGHFRGRDEIRGLFSGATGGSVEPPTMIQHHVSSHVIDVLTPTTAKGRSYFAVFTAEGADHWGRYVDEYREEDGQWLFASRKIKVVGQVPGGWGDRASRRLSQ
;
A
#
# COMPACT_ATOMS: atom_id res chain seq x y z
N MET A 1 -8.07 25.59 17.81
CA MET A 1 -7.55 26.21 16.58
C MET A 1 -8.57 26.08 15.48
N SER A 2 -9.00 27.20 14.93
CA SER A 2 -9.82 27.18 13.73
C SER A 2 -9.00 26.57 12.58
N ARG A 3 -9.47 25.47 11.99
CA ARG A 3 -8.88 25.00 10.74
C ARG A 3 -9.10 26.10 9.70
N THR A 4 -8.03 26.65 9.18
CA THR A 4 -8.06 27.49 8.00
C THR A 4 -8.84 26.75 6.90
N SER A 5 -9.66 27.47 6.14
CA SER A 5 -10.41 26.87 5.03
C SER A 5 -9.43 26.14 4.12
N MET A 6 -9.79 24.93 3.72
CA MET A 6 -8.99 24.12 2.82
C MET A 6 -9.03 24.73 1.42
N GLU A 7 -7.87 24.95 0.81
CA GLU A 7 -7.77 25.44 -0.55
C GLU A 7 -8.16 24.33 -1.56
N MET A 8 -8.66 24.74 -2.73
CA MET A 8 -9.13 23.80 -3.75
C MET A 8 -8.02 22.82 -4.20
N TRP A 9 -6.80 23.29 -4.37
CA TRP A 9 -5.68 22.41 -4.75
C TRP A 9 -5.38 21.35 -3.68
N GLU A 10 -5.53 21.69 -2.41
CA GLU A 10 -5.35 20.76 -1.29
C GLU A 10 -6.47 19.72 -1.28
N LEU A 11 -7.71 20.10 -1.56
CA LEU A 11 -8.83 19.17 -1.68
C LEU A 11 -8.60 18.18 -2.83
N VAL A 12 -8.16 18.68 -3.99
CA VAL A 12 -7.85 17.84 -5.16
C VAL A 12 -6.73 16.88 -4.83
N ALA A 13 -5.65 17.32 -4.15
CA ALA A 13 -4.55 16.47 -3.73
C ALA A 13 -5.03 15.35 -2.81
N ARG A 14 -5.84 15.66 -1.80
CA ARG A 14 -6.38 14.68 -0.86
C ARG A 14 -7.24 13.63 -1.54
N GLU A 15 -8.12 14.04 -2.44
CA GLU A 15 -8.98 13.10 -3.17
C GLU A 15 -8.17 12.23 -4.14
N SER A 16 -7.21 12.83 -4.85
CA SER A 16 -6.29 12.08 -5.72
C SER A 16 -5.49 11.02 -4.96
N ILE A 17 -5.05 11.33 -3.75
CA ILE A 17 -4.33 10.38 -2.89
C ILE A 17 -5.27 9.27 -2.39
N ARG A 18 -6.53 9.57 -2.06
CA ARG A 18 -7.50 8.52 -1.71
C ARG A 18 -7.76 7.58 -2.87
N ASP A 19 -7.93 8.11 -4.07
CA ASP A 19 -8.09 7.33 -5.30
C ASP A 19 -6.83 6.48 -5.58
N LEU A 20 -5.63 7.04 -5.38
CA LEU A 20 -4.36 6.31 -5.51
C LEU A 20 -4.31 5.08 -4.61
N VAL A 21 -4.65 5.23 -3.33
CA VAL A 21 -4.66 4.11 -2.36
C VAL A 21 -5.72 3.07 -2.72
N ALA A 22 -6.89 3.50 -3.17
CA ALA A 22 -7.94 2.58 -3.63
C ALA A 22 -7.50 1.77 -4.85
N ARG A 23 -6.87 2.41 -5.84
CA ARG A 23 -6.34 1.74 -7.05
C ARG A 23 -5.22 0.77 -6.74
N TYR A 24 -4.36 1.09 -5.78
CA TYR A 24 -3.30 0.19 -5.31
C TYR A 24 -3.89 -1.13 -4.81
N ASN A 25 -4.84 -1.07 -3.90
CA ASN A 25 -5.45 -2.29 -3.34
C ASN A 25 -6.31 -3.02 -4.38
N ALA A 26 -7.11 -2.31 -5.16
CA ALA A 26 -7.92 -2.92 -6.22
C ALA A 26 -7.05 -3.65 -7.26
N SER A 27 -5.92 -3.07 -7.65
CA SER A 27 -4.98 -3.70 -8.57
C SER A 27 -4.28 -4.91 -7.95
N GLY A 28 -3.84 -4.79 -6.70
CA GLY A 28 -3.21 -5.88 -5.96
C GLY A 28 -4.15 -7.07 -5.76
N ASP A 29 -5.37 -6.82 -5.33
CA ASP A 29 -6.40 -7.85 -5.12
C ASP A 29 -6.77 -8.57 -6.42
N ALA A 30 -6.73 -7.86 -7.55
CA ALA A 30 -7.00 -8.42 -8.87
C ALA A 30 -5.76 -9.07 -9.54
N GLY A 31 -4.60 -9.05 -8.88
CA GLY A 31 -3.35 -9.57 -9.43
C GLY A 31 -2.79 -8.76 -10.61
N ARG A 32 -3.20 -7.50 -10.75
CA ARG A 32 -2.79 -6.60 -11.85
C ARG A 32 -1.53 -5.83 -11.48
N LEU A 33 -0.38 -6.49 -11.48
CA LEU A 33 0.88 -5.88 -11.06
C LEU A 33 1.38 -4.79 -12.01
N GLY A 34 1.14 -4.89 -13.30
CA GLY A 34 1.49 -3.86 -14.28
C GLY A 34 0.87 -2.50 -13.91
N PRO A 35 -0.46 -2.37 -13.90
CA PRO A 35 -1.14 -1.16 -13.45
C PRO A 35 -0.75 -0.73 -12.04
N MET A 36 -0.54 -1.66 -11.11
CA MET A 36 -0.13 -1.36 -9.74
C MET A 36 1.23 -0.66 -9.69
N MET A 37 2.21 -1.09 -10.51
CA MET A 37 3.54 -0.48 -10.54
C MET A 37 3.52 0.94 -11.07
N THR A 38 2.57 1.32 -11.91
CA THR A 38 2.43 2.70 -12.40
C THR A 38 2.00 3.69 -11.29
N LEU A 39 1.55 3.19 -10.16
CA LEU A 39 1.15 4.00 -9.00
C LEU A 39 2.33 4.45 -8.14
N PHE A 40 3.53 3.94 -8.42
CA PHE A 40 4.76 4.30 -7.74
C PHE A 40 5.63 5.21 -8.60
N VAL A 41 6.33 6.15 -7.96
CA VAL A 41 7.42 6.85 -8.63
C VAL A 41 8.53 5.85 -8.99
N GLU A 42 9.40 6.21 -9.93
CA GLU A 42 10.42 5.27 -10.41
C GLU A 42 11.39 4.81 -9.32
N ASP A 43 11.78 5.73 -8.43
CA ASP A 43 12.68 5.50 -7.30
C ASP A 43 11.96 5.21 -5.97
N ALA A 44 10.72 4.77 -6.01
CA ALA A 44 9.92 4.47 -4.82
C ALA A 44 10.58 3.41 -3.94
N VAL A 45 10.27 3.47 -2.65
CA VAL A 45 10.72 2.47 -1.67
C VAL A 45 9.51 1.89 -0.95
N VAL A 46 9.41 0.57 -0.92
CA VAL A 46 8.48 -0.15 -0.05
C VAL A 46 9.28 -0.82 1.06
N GLU A 47 8.97 -0.47 2.31
CA GLU A 47 9.45 -1.19 3.48
C GLU A 47 8.35 -2.15 3.95
N PHE A 48 8.64 -3.44 3.96
CA PHE A 48 7.80 -4.41 4.63
C PHE A 48 8.46 -4.77 5.97
N VAL A 49 7.89 -4.27 7.06
CA VAL A 49 8.52 -4.37 8.39
C VAL A 49 8.76 -5.84 8.77
N GLY A 50 10.01 -6.15 9.10
CA GLY A 50 10.46 -7.51 9.40
C GLY A 50 10.93 -8.31 8.17
N HIS A 51 10.75 -7.78 6.95
CA HIS A 51 11.09 -8.50 5.71
C HIS A 51 12.05 -7.74 4.79
N GLY A 52 12.19 -6.43 4.95
CA GLY A 52 13.18 -5.65 4.23
C GLY A 52 12.65 -4.43 3.48
N HIS A 53 13.53 -3.86 2.68
CA HIS A 53 13.27 -2.70 1.84
C HIS A 53 13.40 -3.11 0.37
N PHE A 54 12.44 -2.67 -0.43
CA PHE A 54 12.37 -2.94 -1.87
C PHE A 54 12.42 -1.59 -2.60
N ARG A 55 13.44 -1.41 -3.44
CA ARG A 55 13.75 -0.14 -4.07
C ARG A 55 13.51 -0.18 -5.57
N GLY A 56 12.72 0.77 -6.06
CA GLY A 56 12.35 0.86 -7.46
C GLY A 56 11.26 -0.15 -7.84
N ARG A 57 10.62 0.12 -8.98
CA ARG A 57 9.46 -0.65 -9.42
C ARG A 57 9.74 -2.15 -9.61
N ASP A 58 10.95 -2.51 -10.04
CA ASP A 58 11.29 -3.92 -10.30
C ASP A 58 11.36 -4.73 -9.01
N GLU A 59 12.03 -4.23 -7.97
CA GLU A 59 12.08 -4.91 -6.67
C GLU A 59 10.70 -4.93 -6.01
N ILE A 60 9.94 -3.83 -6.08
CA ILE A 60 8.57 -3.76 -5.56
C ILE A 60 7.68 -4.76 -6.29
N ARG A 61 7.79 -4.87 -7.60
CA ARG A 61 7.06 -5.89 -8.37
C ARG A 61 7.43 -7.30 -7.91
N GLY A 62 8.72 -7.55 -7.67
CA GLY A 62 9.22 -8.83 -7.15
C GLY A 62 8.59 -9.21 -5.80
N LEU A 63 8.46 -8.26 -4.89
CA LEU A 63 7.79 -8.46 -3.61
C LEU A 63 6.34 -8.96 -3.80
N PHE A 64 5.57 -8.28 -4.65
CA PHE A 64 4.15 -8.59 -4.83
C PHE A 64 3.89 -9.78 -5.76
N SER A 65 4.83 -10.14 -6.63
CA SER A 65 4.73 -11.33 -7.49
C SER A 65 5.11 -12.63 -6.78
N GLY A 66 5.61 -12.54 -5.54
CA GLY A 66 6.15 -13.70 -4.81
C GLY A 66 7.51 -14.18 -5.31
N ALA A 67 8.18 -13.43 -6.20
CA ALA A 67 9.50 -13.79 -6.72
C ALA A 67 10.60 -13.72 -5.67
N THR A 68 10.40 -12.98 -4.60
CA THR A 68 11.37 -12.74 -3.53
C THR A 68 11.26 -13.66 -2.32
N GLY A 69 10.47 -14.74 -2.38
CA GLY A 69 10.31 -15.59 -1.19
C GLY A 69 9.63 -16.92 -1.48
N GLY A 70 9.44 -17.24 -2.75
CA GLY A 70 8.64 -18.38 -3.16
C GLY A 70 7.15 -18.13 -2.99
N SER A 71 6.35 -18.57 -3.95
CA SER A 71 4.92 -18.35 -3.95
C SER A 71 4.20 -19.23 -2.94
N VAL A 72 3.43 -18.62 -2.07
CA VAL A 72 2.28 -19.29 -1.44
C VAL A 72 1.14 -19.19 -2.45
N GLU A 73 0.42 -20.27 -2.67
CA GLU A 73 -0.76 -20.26 -3.53
C GLU A 73 -1.69 -19.10 -3.13
N PRO A 74 -2.04 -18.20 -4.07
CA PRO A 74 -2.92 -17.09 -3.74
C PRO A 74 -4.30 -17.62 -3.33
N PRO A 75 -4.97 -16.94 -2.38
CA PRO A 75 -6.33 -17.35 -2.01
C PRO A 75 -7.29 -17.14 -3.18
N THR A 76 -8.37 -17.89 -3.22
CA THR A 76 -9.42 -17.78 -4.25
C THR A 76 -10.10 -16.41 -4.22
N MET A 77 -10.09 -15.74 -3.08
CA MET A 77 -10.57 -14.38 -2.89
C MET A 77 -9.68 -13.67 -1.90
N ILE A 78 -9.31 -12.44 -2.21
CA ILE A 78 -8.60 -11.53 -1.31
C ILE A 78 -9.16 -10.13 -1.48
N GLN A 79 -9.38 -9.44 -0.37
CA GLN A 79 -9.85 -8.06 -0.36
C GLN A 79 -9.13 -7.26 0.72
N HIS A 80 -8.46 -6.19 0.32
CA HIS A 80 -7.89 -5.21 1.24
C HIS A 80 -8.93 -4.12 1.52
N HIS A 81 -9.22 -3.90 2.79
CA HIS A 81 -10.07 -2.82 3.28
C HIS A 81 -9.20 -1.78 3.97
N VAL A 82 -9.23 -0.55 3.48
CA VAL A 82 -8.47 0.57 4.07
C VAL A 82 -9.42 1.48 4.83
N SER A 83 -9.02 1.88 6.01
CA SER A 83 -9.80 2.77 6.88
C SER A 83 -8.92 3.79 7.58
N SER A 84 -9.58 4.81 8.17
CA SER A 84 -8.91 5.85 8.97
C SER A 84 -7.72 6.48 8.24
N HIS A 85 -7.91 6.80 6.95
CA HIS A 85 -6.86 7.37 6.12
C HIS A 85 -6.70 8.86 6.41
N VAL A 86 -5.66 9.19 7.15
CA VAL A 86 -5.25 10.56 7.43
C VAL A 86 -4.21 10.98 6.39
N ILE A 87 -4.43 12.13 5.77
CA ILE A 87 -3.56 12.70 4.74
C ILE A 87 -3.14 14.09 5.19
N ASP A 88 -1.84 14.31 5.25
CA ASP A 88 -1.22 15.60 5.55
C ASP A 88 -0.54 16.11 4.27
N VAL A 89 -1.17 17.06 3.60
CA VAL A 89 -0.60 17.71 2.41
C VAL A 89 0.39 18.76 2.88
N LEU A 90 1.65 18.61 2.50
CA LEU A 90 2.75 19.44 2.97
C LEU A 90 3.04 20.61 2.02
N THR A 91 3.01 20.32 0.72
CA THR A 91 3.23 21.28 -0.36
C THR A 91 2.32 20.90 -1.53
N PRO A 92 2.22 21.70 -2.59
CA PRO A 92 1.48 21.31 -3.79
C PRO A 92 1.93 20.00 -4.45
N THR A 93 3.12 19.51 -4.12
CA THR A 93 3.71 18.32 -4.76
C THR A 93 4.12 17.22 -3.78
N THR A 94 3.96 17.41 -2.47
CA THR A 94 4.33 16.42 -1.46
C THR A 94 3.26 16.27 -0.38
N ALA A 95 3.05 15.03 0.05
CA ALA A 95 2.13 14.71 1.13
C ALA A 95 2.59 13.46 1.89
N LYS A 96 2.05 13.28 3.08
CA LYS A 96 2.21 12.09 3.91
C LYS A 96 0.84 11.52 4.25
N GLY A 97 0.79 10.22 4.51
CA GLY A 97 -0.44 9.60 4.95
C GLY A 97 -0.18 8.40 5.85
N ARG A 98 -1.22 8.05 6.59
CA ARG A 98 -1.27 6.82 7.38
C ARG A 98 -2.68 6.27 7.35
N SER A 99 -2.80 4.96 7.33
CA SER A 99 -4.09 4.30 7.30
C SER A 99 -4.01 2.93 7.98
N TYR A 100 -5.15 2.39 8.32
CA TYR A 100 -5.26 0.98 8.68
C TYR A 100 -5.67 0.16 7.47
N PHE A 101 -5.25 -1.09 7.44
CA PHE A 101 -5.76 -2.07 6.49
C PHE A 101 -6.20 -3.34 7.21
N ALA A 102 -7.20 -3.98 6.66
CA ALA A 102 -7.61 -5.33 7.02
C ALA A 102 -7.79 -6.14 5.74
N VAL A 103 -7.30 -7.37 5.74
CA VAL A 103 -7.36 -8.27 4.60
C VAL A 103 -8.31 -9.41 4.92
N PHE A 104 -9.24 -9.65 4.02
CA PHE A 104 -10.20 -10.75 4.09
C PHE A 104 -9.94 -11.73 2.96
N THR A 105 -10.07 -13.01 3.28
CA THR A 105 -10.11 -14.12 2.32
C THR A 105 -11.48 -14.78 2.40
N ALA A 106 -11.71 -15.83 1.62
CA ALA A 106 -12.96 -16.61 1.69
C ALA A 106 -13.20 -17.20 3.09
N GLU A 107 -12.18 -17.32 3.92
CA GLU A 107 -12.26 -17.85 5.29
C GLU A 107 -12.54 -16.75 6.34
N GLY A 108 -12.60 -15.49 5.93
CA GLY A 108 -12.83 -14.34 6.80
C GLY A 108 -11.58 -13.46 6.97
N ALA A 109 -11.46 -12.78 8.11
CA ALA A 109 -10.31 -11.94 8.41
C ALA A 109 -9.03 -12.78 8.45
N ASP A 110 -7.99 -12.32 7.76
CA ASP A 110 -6.71 -13.04 7.63
C ASP A 110 -5.57 -12.31 8.35
N HIS A 111 -5.30 -11.08 7.98
CA HIS A 111 -4.30 -10.24 8.62
C HIS A 111 -4.70 -8.77 8.54
N TRP A 112 -4.10 -7.94 9.39
CA TRP A 112 -4.38 -6.52 9.45
C TRP A 112 -3.19 -5.74 9.96
N GLY A 113 -3.18 -4.45 9.69
CA GLY A 113 -2.07 -3.60 10.06
C GLY A 113 -2.26 -2.17 9.64
N ARG A 114 -1.16 -1.53 9.31
CA ARG A 114 -1.14 -0.12 8.92
C ARG A 114 -0.16 0.14 7.80
N TYR A 115 -0.50 1.15 7.02
CA TYR A 115 0.37 1.80 6.05
C TYR A 115 0.85 3.13 6.59
N VAL A 116 2.11 3.46 6.33
CA VAL A 116 2.67 4.80 6.50
C VAL A 116 3.29 5.17 5.17
N ASP A 117 2.79 6.23 4.56
CA ASP A 117 3.07 6.57 3.18
C ASP A 117 3.65 7.97 3.03
N GLU A 118 4.49 8.13 2.01
CA GLU A 118 4.84 9.40 1.43
C GLU A 118 4.37 9.43 -0.02
N TYR A 119 3.80 10.56 -0.42
CA TYR A 119 3.27 10.77 -1.77
C TYR A 119 3.98 11.92 -2.45
N ARG A 120 4.16 11.81 -3.75
CA ARG A 120 4.75 12.84 -4.60
C ARG A 120 3.89 13.04 -5.85
N GLU A 121 3.65 14.29 -6.18
CA GLU A 121 3.01 14.65 -7.44
C GLU A 121 4.08 14.74 -8.52
N GLU A 122 3.88 14.05 -9.63
CA GLU A 122 4.72 14.08 -10.82
C GLU A 122 3.82 14.17 -12.06
N ASP A 123 4.05 15.16 -12.90
CA ASP A 123 3.32 15.35 -14.17
C ASP A 123 1.79 15.33 -14.01
N GLY A 124 1.28 15.96 -12.95
CA GLY A 124 -0.15 16.05 -12.66
C GLY A 124 -0.72 14.81 -11.96
N GLN A 125 0.09 13.84 -11.58
CA GLN A 125 -0.35 12.60 -10.92
C GLN A 125 0.27 12.44 -9.54
N TRP A 126 -0.55 12.12 -8.55
CA TRP A 126 -0.08 11.72 -7.24
C TRP A 126 0.31 10.24 -7.24
N LEU A 127 1.53 9.94 -6.78
CA LEU A 127 2.11 8.61 -6.77
C LEU A 127 2.71 8.30 -5.39
N PHE A 128 2.86 7.01 -5.08
CA PHE A 128 3.62 6.60 -3.90
C PHE A 128 5.12 6.89 -4.11
N ALA A 129 5.70 7.70 -3.23
CA ALA A 129 7.15 7.86 -3.12
C ALA A 129 7.73 6.81 -2.16
N SER A 130 7.01 6.51 -1.07
CA SER A 130 7.33 5.40 -0.20
C SER A 130 6.07 4.82 0.45
N ARG A 131 6.12 3.54 0.77
CA ARG A 131 5.10 2.87 1.58
C ARG A 131 5.77 1.96 2.60
N LYS A 132 5.41 2.13 3.86
CA LYS A 132 5.78 1.21 4.93
C LYS A 132 4.57 0.36 5.28
N ILE A 133 4.72 -0.96 5.20
CA ILE A 133 3.68 -1.95 5.50
C ILE A 133 4.04 -2.61 6.82
N LYS A 134 3.18 -2.48 7.82
CA LYS A 134 3.33 -3.15 9.11
C LYS A 134 2.11 -4.01 9.41
N VAL A 135 2.27 -5.31 9.39
CA VAL A 135 1.28 -6.25 9.90
C VAL A 135 1.33 -6.21 11.43
N VAL A 136 0.19 -5.97 12.08
CA VAL A 136 0.08 -5.90 13.55
C VAL A 136 -0.65 -7.11 14.13
N GLY A 137 -1.39 -7.85 13.30
CA GLY A 137 -2.05 -9.08 13.70
C GLY A 137 -2.38 -9.95 12.50
N GLN A 138 -2.47 -11.24 12.74
CA GLN A 138 -2.80 -12.23 11.71
C GLN A 138 -3.38 -13.49 12.34
N VAL A 139 -4.20 -14.19 11.58
CA VAL A 139 -4.75 -15.48 12.00
C VAL A 139 -3.67 -16.55 11.84
N PRO A 140 -3.36 -17.32 12.90
CA PRO A 140 -2.38 -18.40 12.80
C PRO A 140 -2.75 -19.41 11.71
N GLY A 141 -1.81 -19.73 10.83
CA GLY A 141 -2.02 -20.63 9.70
C GLY A 141 -2.81 -20.03 8.53
N GLY A 142 -3.23 -18.77 8.62
CA GLY A 142 -3.85 -18.03 7.52
C GLY A 142 -2.90 -17.80 6.35
N TRP A 143 -3.42 -17.26 5.25
CA TRP A 143 -2.61 -16.99 4.07
C TRP A 143 -1.46 -16.00 4.37
N GLY A 144 -1.75 -14.90 5.07
CA GLY A 144 -0.73 -13.90 5.44
C GLY A 144 0.36 -14.47 6.35
N ASP A 145 0.00 -15.32 7.30
CA ASP A 145 0.97 -16.01 8.17
C ASP A 145 1.91 -16.93 7.36
N ARG A 146 1.36 -17.70 6.43
CA ARG A 146 2.15 -18.58 5.55
C ARG A 146 3.05 -17.77 4.60
N ALA A 147 2.51 -16.69 4.02
CA ALA A 147 3.26 -15.82 3.12
C ALA A 147 4.42 -15.12 3.83
N SER A 148 4.19 -14.60 5.04
CA SER A 148 5.23 -13.89 5.80
C SER A 148 6.37 -14.81 6.24
N ARG A 149 6.08 -16.06 6.59
CA ARG A 149 7.12 -17.03 6.95
C ARG A 149 8.07 -17.34 5.79
N ARG A 150 7.60 -17.28 4.55
CA ARG A 150 8.44 -17.49 3.37
C ARG A 150 9.33 -16.30 3.03
N LEU A 151 8.84 -15.09 3.27
CA LEU A 151 9.67 -13.89 3.08
C LEU A 151 10.83 -13.79 4.08
N SER A 152 10.76 -14.54 5.17
CA SER A 152 11.79 -14.55 6.24
C SER A 152 12.85 -15.63 6.05
N GLN A 153 12.76 -16.47 5.01
CA GLN A 153 13.72 -17.51 4.64
C GLN A 153 14.63 -17.05 3.50
#